data_7378ca4dad7e7a2fe7fca312d22791a7
#
_entry.id   7378ca4dad7e7a2fe7fca312d22791a7
#
_cell.length_a   1.000
_cell.length_b   1.000
_cell.length_c   1.000
_cell.angle_alpha   90.00
_cell.angle_beta   90.00
_cell.angle_gamma   90.00
#
_symmetry.space_group_name_H-M   'P 1'
#
loop_
_entity.id
_entity.type
_entity.pdbx_description
1 polymer ?
#
loop_
_entity_poly.entity_id
_entity_poly.type
_entity_poly.pdbx_seq_one_letter_code
_entity_poly.pdbx_strand_id
1 'polypeptide(L)'
;ASLELFAAYRKEADCAVHHRALCHAAYQEHATELSDILDKPAWDQRLIGIDRLASYLDHPYYPTARAKSGFDSTALKRYAPEFAPRFKLNWLALPNAALTLSSSPPKHWPSFVELGLKQSLETSHTLLPVHPLTWLELEKYGLPEGTIKAPHSAMDVEPTLSVRTVMCVERPHWHIKLPLLVTTLGARNLRLIKPSTLYDGHWFQTTLQALAKRDPQLGMRYLHVDEEHGGHADESRHLAYIARHYPGELGVATLVPVAGLASPLPDGRLFVEQLVERFYQGSLQRWLEDYLD
;
A
#
# COMPACT_ATOMS: atom_id res chain seq x y z
N ALA A 1 -16.27 -12.43 -30.32
CA ALA A 1 -15.88 -11.21 -29.53
C ALA A 1 -16.95 -10.85 -28.49
N SER A 2 -18.27 -10.68 -28.83
CA SER A 2 -19.25 -10.25 -27.83
C SER A 2 -19.57 -11.32 -26.78
N LEU A 3 -19.66 -12.58 -27.16
CA LEU A 3 -19.91 -13.70 -26.24
C LEU A 3 -18.74 -13.95 -25.30
N GLU A 4 -17.52 -13.81 -25.77
CA GLU A 4 -16.31 -13.95 -24.96
C GLU A 4 -16.19 -12.81 -23.94
N LEU A 5 -16.48 -11.57 -24.32
CA LEU A 5 -16.50 -10.42 -23.42
C LEU A 5 -17.57 -10.58 -22.35
N PHE A 6 -18.75 -11.09 -22.74
CA PHE A 6 -19.83 -11.36 -21.77
C PHE A 6 -19.43 -12.48 -20.79
N ALA A 7 -18.81 -13.55 -21.27
CA ALA A 7 -18.33 -14.63 -20.42
C ALA A 7 -17.23 -14.13 -19.43
N ALA A 8 -16.31 -13.28 -19.89
CA ALA A 8 -15.30 -12.67 -19.05
C ALA A 8 -15.92 -11.77 -17.97
N TYR A 9 -16.87 -10.91 -18.36
CA TYR A 9 -17.60 -10.05 -17.42
C TYR A 9 -18.36 -10.87 -16.37
N ARG A 10 -19.06 -11.92 -16.81
CA ARG A 10 -19.79 -12.82 -15.89
C ARG A 10 -18.85 -13.45 -14.86
N LYS A 11 -17.71 -13.97 -15.30
CA LYS A 11 -16.70 -14.52 -14.40
C LYS A 11 -16.19 -13.47 -13.40
N GLU A 12 -15.98 -12.23 -13.84
CA GLU A 12 -15.57 -11.12 -12.99
C GLU A 12 -16.66 -10.76 -11.97
N ALA A 13 -17.93 -10.72 -12.41
CA ALA A 13 -19.08 -10.46 -11.55
C ALA A 13 -19.26 -11.56 -10.48
N ASP A 14 -19.17 -12.83 -10.86
CA ASP A 14 -19.22 -13.95 -9.92
C ASP A 14 -18.11 -13.88 -8.87
N CYS A 15 -16.89 -13.51 -9.30
CA CYS A 15 -15.76 -13.26 -8.41
C CYS A 15 -16.04 -12.10 -7.45
N ALA A 16 -16.61 -10.99 -7.94
CA ALA A 16 -16.95 -9.83 -7.11
C ALA A 16 -17.98 -10.19 -6.03
N VAL A 17 -19.02 -10.95 -6.38
CA VAL A 17 -20.04 -11.42 -5.42
C VAL A 17 -19.43 -12.31 -4.35
N HIS A 18 -18.58 -13.26 -4.74
CA HIS A 18 -17.89 -14.14 -3.79
C HIS A 18 -16.97 -13.36 -2.84
N HIS A 19 -16.12 -12.48 -3.37
CA HIS A 19 -15.23 -11.66 -2.56
C HIS A 19 -16.00 -10.70 -1.66
N ARG A 20 -17.13 -10.13 -2.12
CA ARG A 20 -17.98 -9.28 -1.30
C ARG A 20 -18.54 -10.03 -0.07
N ALA A 21 -18.96 -11.26 -0.24
CA ALA A 21 -19.44 -12.09 0.88
C ALA A 21 -18.34 -12.33 1.91
N LEU A 22 -17.11 -12.64 1.47
CA LEU A 22 -15.95 -12.81 2.37
C LEU A 22 -15.60 -11.51 3.11
N CYS A 23 -15.56 -10.38 2.39
CA CYS A 23 -15.27 -9.07 3.00
C CYS A 23 -16.36 -8.66 4.00
N HIS A 24 -17.64 -8.95 3.71
CA HIS A 24 -18.73 -8.68 4.65
C HIS A 24 -18.58 -9.51 5.94
N ALA A 25 -18.23 -10.78 5.84
CA ALA A 25 -17.95 -11.61 7.01
C ALA A 25 -16.78 -11.05 7.84
N ALA A 26 -15.69 -10.63 7.17
CA ALA A 26 -14.55 -10.00 7.85
C ALA A 26 -14.93 -8.67 8.50
N TYR A 27 -15.79 -7.86 7.88
CA TYR A 27 -16.30 -6.62 8.49
C TYR A 27 -17.04 -6.90 9.79
N GLN A 28 -17.89 -7.93 9.83
CA GLN A 28 -18.61 -8.32 11.06
C GLN A 28 -17.65 -8.86 12.14
N GLU A 29 -16.65 -9.63 11.74
CA GLU A 29 -15.63 -10.17 12.65
C GLU A 29 -14.81 -9.05 13.31
N HIS A 30 -14.49 -7.99 12.58
CA HIS A 30 -13.70 -6.85 13.05
C HIS A 30 -14.52 -5.67 13.58
N ALA A 31 -15.84 -5.82 13.75
CA ALA A 31 -16.75 -4.71 14.10
C ALA A 31 -16.30 -3.90 15.32
N THR A 32 -15.88 -4.56 16.40
CA THR A 32 -15.41 -3.89 17.63
C THR A 32 -14.17 -3.04 17.34
N GLU A 33 -13.17 -3.60 16.66
CA GLU A 33 -11.93 -2.86 16.31
C GLU A 33 -12.21 -1.66 15.41
N LEU A 34 -13.17 -1.80 14.49
CA LEU A 34 -13.56 -0.73 13.56
C LEU A 34 -14.31 0.40 14.26
N SER A 35 -15.07 0.11 15.32
CA SER A 35 -15.73 1.13 16.13
C SER A 35 -14.73 1.96 16.94
N ASP A 36 -13.62 1.36 17.38
CA ASP A 36 -12.65 1.95 18.31
C ASP A 36 -11.38 2.47 17.60
N ILE A 37 -11.44 2.70 16.28
CA ILE A 37 -10.26 3.11 15.49
C ILE A 37 -9.59 4.37 16.06
N LEU A 38 -10.39 5.39 16.41
CA LEU A 38 -9.87 6.67 16.91
C LEU A 38 -9.31 6.59 18.34
N ASP A 39 -9.61 5.51 19.07
CA ASP A 39 -9.11 5.27 20.44
C ASP A 39 -7.76 4.52 20.45
N LYS A 40 -7.28 4.07 19.28
CA LYS A 40 -5.95 3.46 19.18
C LYS A 40 -4.87 4.47 19.58
N PRO A 41 -3.87 4.06 20.40
CA PRO A 41 -2.90 5.01 20.96
C PRO A 41 -1.91 5.57 19.92
N ALA A 42 -1.53 4.78 18.91
CA ALA A 42 -0.51 5.16 17.94
C ALA A 42 -1.12 5.61 16.61
N TRP A 43 -0.48 6.58 15.97
CA TRP A 43 -0.93 7.15 14.69
C TRP A 43 -1.01 6.12 13.57
N ASP A 44 -0.06 5.20 13.51
CA ASP A 44 0.02 4.12 12.53
C ASP A 44 -1.11 3.10 12.70
N GLN A 45 -1.49 2.79 13.93
CA GLN A 45 -2.62 1.91 14.22
C GLN A 45 -3.94 2.56 13.78
N ARG A 46 -4.08 3.87 13.98
CA ARG A 46 -5.26 4.62 13.47
C ARG A 46 -5.27 4.64 11.95
N LEU A 47 -4.14 4.97 11.31
CA LEU A 47 -4.02 5.01 9.87
C LEU A 47 -4.39 3.67 9.21
N ILE A 48 -3.79 2.57 9.66
CA ILE A 48 -4.09 1.23 9.15
C ILE A 48 -5.54 0.81 9.43
N GLY A 49 -6.08 1.19 10.60
CA GLY A 49 -7.48 0.94 10.94
C GLY A 49 -8.45 1.65 9.99
N ILE A 50 -8.17 2.92 9.66
CA ILE A 50 -9.00 3.70 8.72
C ILE A 50 -8.83 3.17 7.29
N ASP A 51 -7.64 2.80 6.86
CA ASP A 51 -7.41 2.15 5.57
C ASP A 51 -8.18 0.83 5.45
N ARG A 52 -8.21 0.04 6.52
CA ARG A 52 -9.01 -1.19 6.61
C ARG A 52 -10.50 -0.88 6.53
N LEU A 53 -10.99 0.10 7.28
CA LEU A 53 -12.39 0.53 7.21
C LEU A 53 -12.76 0.95 5.78
N ALA A 54 -11.91 1.74 5.13
CA ALA A 54 -12.12 2.17 3.74
C ALA A 54 -12.12 1.00 2.75
N SER A 55 -11.40 -0.08 3.05
CA SER A 55 -11.31 -1.25 2.16
C SER A 55 -12.63 -2.03 2.03
N TYR A 56 -13.55 -1.86 2.96
CA TYR A 56 -14.89 -2.47 2.89
C TYR A 56 -15.86 -1.71 1.99
N LEU A 57 -15.54 -0.48 1.56
CA LEU A 57 -16.34 0.25 0.59
C LEU A 57 -16.14 -0.30 -0.83
N ASP A 58 -17.24 -0.44 -1.54
CA ASP A 58 -17.21 -0.71 -2.98
C ASP A 58 -16.93 0.59 -3.75
N HIS A 59 -16.30 0.46 -4.92
CA HIS A 59 -16.11 1.60 -5.80
C HIS A 59 -17.48 2.10 -6.32
N PRO A 60 -17.78 3.42 -6.21
CA PRO A 60 -19.14 3.94 -6.48
C PRO A 60 -19.61 3.75 -7.90
N TYR A 61 -18.70 3.62 -8.87
CA TYR A 61 -19.03 3.53 -10.30
C TYR A 61 -18.63 2.23 -10.97
N TYR A 62 -17.89 1.35 -10.26
CA TYR A 62 -17.37 0.13 -10.86
C TYR A 62 -17.98 -1.10 -10.20
N PRO A 63 -18.98 -1.73 -10.84
CA PRO A 63 -19.80 -2.76 -10.19
C PRO A 63 -19.04 -4.03 -9.81
N THR A 64 -17.92 -4.31 -10.50
CA THR A 64 -17.06 -5.47 -10.24
C THR A 64 -15.77 -5.12 -9.48
N ALA A 65 -15.72 -3.96 -8.81
CA ALA A 65 -14.53 -3.48 -8.10
C ALA A 65 -14.01 -4.45 -7.04
N ARG A 66 -14.87 -5.28 -6.45
CA ARG A 66 -14.49 -6.34 -5.51
C ARG A 66 -13.78 -7.51 -6.16
N ALA A 67 -13.89 -7.70 -7.45
CA ALA A 67 -13.19 -8.75 -8.16
C ALA A 67 -11.70 -8.46 -8.21
N LYS A 68 -10.97 -8.95 -7.23
CA LYS A 68 -9.50 -8.97 -7.27
C LYS A 68 -9.10 -10.20 -8.08
N SER A 69 -9.04 -10.06 -9.40
CA SER A 69 -8.68 -11.18 -10.30
C SER A 69 -7.23 -11.61 -10.05
N GLY A 70 -7.04 -12.90 -9.81
CA GLY A 70 -5.74 -13.47 -9.39
C GLY A 70 -5.63 -13.69 -7.89
N PHE A 71 -6.65 -13.29 -7.10
CA PHE A 71 -6.78 -13.70 -5.71
C PHE A 71 -7.80 -14.84 -5.62
N ASP A 72 -7.39 -15.99 -5.13
CA ASP A 72 -8.30 -16.96 -4.55
C ASP A 72 -8.69 -16.53 -3.11
N SER A 73 -9.59 -17.25 -2.48
CA SER A 73 -10.03 -16.95 -1.11
C SER A 73 -8.89 -16.96 -0.09
N THR A 74 -7.88 -17.79 -0.30
CA THR A 74 -6.71 -17.91 0.57
C THR A 74 -5.79 -16.69 0.40
N ALA A 75 -5.47 -16.34 -0.84
CA ALA A 75 -4.67 -15.16 -1.15
C ALA A 75 -5.35 -13.87 -0.70
N LEU A 76 -6.69 -13.78 -0.86
CA LEU A 76 -7.46 -12.65 -0.38
C LEU A 76 -7.30 -12.46 1.14
N LYS A 77 -7.52 -13.52 1.93
CA LYS A 77 -7.36 -13.47 3.39
C LYS A 77 -5.92 -13.19 3.84
N ARG A 78 -4.93 -13.62 3.07
CA ARG A 78 -3.52 -13.47 3.43
C ARG A 78 -2.92 -12.11 3.07
N TYR A 79 -3.52 -11.36 2.14
CA TYR A 79 -2.86 -10.17 1.57
C TYR A 79 -3.77 -8.95 1.41
N ALA A 80 -5.09 -9.08 1.57
CA ALA A 80 -5.99 -7.95 1.42
C ALA A 80 -6.31 -7.28 2.77
N PRO A 81 -6.36 -5.93 2.83
CA PRO A 81 -6.50 -5.16 4.07
C PRO A 81 -7.78 -5.49 4.85
N GLU A 82 -8.84 -5.93 4.18
CA GLU A 82 -10.11 -6.33 4.79
C GLU A 82 -9.95 -7.42 5.86
N PHE A 83 -8.89 -8.22 5.78
CA PHE A 83 -8.64 -9.35 6.70
C PHE A 83 -7.52 -9.08 7.70
N ALA A 84 -7.04 -7.85 7.81
CA ALA A 84 -5.98 -7.47 8.75
C ALA A 84 -4.72 -8.37 8.74
N PRO A 85 -4.22 -8.82 7.58
CA PRO A 85 -3.13 -9.77 7.57
C PRO A 85 -1.80 -9.11 7.91
N ARG A 86 -0.90 -9.91 8.51
CA ARG A 86 0.55 -9.65 8.56
C ARG A 86 1.26 -10.70 7.74
N PHE A 87 2.23 -10.27 6.94
CA PHE A 87 3.05 -11.17 6.13
C PHE A 87 4.46 -10.60 5.93
N LYS A 88 5.38 -11.45 5.50
CA LYS A 88 6.75 -11.05 5.19
C LYS A 88 6.92 -10.82 3.71
N LEU A 89 7.75 -9.85 3.35
CA LEU A 89 8.17 -9.65 1.97
C LEU A 89 9.18 -10.72 1.55
N ASN A 90 9.12 -11.09 0.28
CA ASN A 90 10.17 -11.86 -0.37
C ASN A 90 11.24 -10.90 -0.93
N TRP A 91 12.41 -11.42 -1.23
CA TRP A 91 13.53 -10.62 -1.66
C TRP A 91 14.27 -11.24 -2.84
N LEU A 92 14.69 -10.39 -3.76
CA LEU A 92 15.61 -10.72 -4.83
C LEU A 92 16.94 -10.02 -4.59
N ALA A 93 18.04 -10.68 -4.83
CA ALA A 93 19.33 -10.05 -5.03
C ALA A 93 19.56 -9.90 -6.53
N LEU A 94 19.48 -8.67 -7.05
CA LEU A 94 19.74 -8.36 -8.45
C LEU A 94 21.18 -7.88 -8.62
N PRO A 95 21.86 -8.26 -9.72
CA PRO A 95 23.14 -7.66 -10.06
C PRO A 95 23.03 -6.12 -10.09
N ASN A 96 24.02 -5.44 -9.54
CA ASN A 96 24.03 -3.97 -9.49
C ASN A 96 23.82 -3.31 -10.86
N ALA A 97 24.31 -3.95 -11.92
CA ALA A 97 24.13 -3.48 -13.30
C ALA A 97 22.69 -3.60 -13.81
N ALA A 98 21.85 -4.44 -13.18
CA ALA A 98 20.47 -4.65 -13.59
C ALA A 98 19.45 -3.81 -12.80
N LEU A 99 19.91 -3.03 -11.81
CA LEU A 99 19.04 -2.24 -10.94
C LEU A 99 19.48 -0.78 -10.89
N THR A 100 18.55 0.11 -11.21
CA THR A 100 18.73 1.55 -11.03
C THR A 100 18.06 1.98 -9.72
N LEU A 101 18.83 2.64 -8.85
CA LEU A 101 18.35 3.19 -7.58
C LEU A 101 18.30 4.72 -7.63
N SER A 102 17.30 5.34 -7.00
CA SER A 102 17.24 6.80 -6.85
C SER A 102 18.16 7.33 -5.75
N SER A 103 18.41 6.52 -4.72
CA SER A 103 19.31 6.82 -3.59
C SER A 103 19.80 5.52 -2.94
N SER A 104 20.63 5.61 -1.90
CA SER A 104 21.08 4.44 -1.15
C SER A 104 19.92 3.72 -0.45
N PRO A 105 19.92 2.37 -0.40
CA PRO A 105 18.90 1.61 0.31
C PRO A 105 18.77 2.02 1.79
N PRO A 106 17.55 1.97 2.36
CA PRO A 106 17.33 2.26 3.76
C PRO A 106 18.16 1.35 4.68
N LYS A 107 18.77 1.91 5.71
CA LYS A 107 19.64 1.18 6.65
C LYS A 107 18.95 0.04 7.41
N HIS A 108 17.63 0.07 7.49
CA HIS A 108 16.82 -0.93 8.21
C HIS A 108 16.38 -2.10 7.32
N TRP A 109 16.83 -2.15 6.07
CA TRP A 109 16.56 -3.30 5.20
C TRP A 109 17.27 -4.54 5.72
N PRO A 110 16.73 -5.73 5.43
CA PRO A 110 17.37 -6.97 5.86
C PRO A 110 18.77 -7.10 5.24
N SER A 111 19.67 -7.70 5.98
CA SER A 111 21.00 -8.06 5.45
C SER A 111 20.91 -9.28 4.53
N PHE A 112 21.91 -9.48 3.68
CA PHE A 112 22.00 -10.68 2.86
C PHE A 112 22.00 -11.96 3.70
N VAL A 113 22.66 -11.94 4.85
CA VAL A 113 22.75 -13.10 5.76
C VAL A 113 21.37 -13.44 6.36
N GLU A 114 20.60 -12.46 6.81
CA GLU A 114 19.22 -12.66 7.31
C GLU A 114 18.33 -13.29 6.24
N LEU A 115 18.55 -12.96 4.99
CA LEU A 115 17.84 -13.54 3.85
C LEU A 115 18.37 -14.92 3.41
N GLY A 116 19.38 -15.46 4.10
CA GLY A 116 20.01 -16.73 3.76
C GLY A 116 20.94 -16.67 2.54
N LEU A 117 21.38 -15.45 2.18
CA LEU A 117 22.32 -15.19 1.10
C LEU A 117 23.74 -15.04 1.63
N LYS A 118 24.74 -15.25 0.77
CA LYS A 118 26.14 -15.02 1.12
C LYS A 118 26.42 -13.53 1.26
N GLN A 119 27.08 -13.11 2.33
CA GLN A 119 27.45 -11.72 2.55
C GLN A 119 28.32 -11.15 1.42
N SER A 120 29.15 -11.98 0.77
CA SER A 120 29.99 -11.55 -0.36
C SER A 120 29.19 -11.00 -1.55
N LEU A 121 27.89 -11.27 -1.64
CA LEU A 121 27.03 -10.73 -2.68
C LEU A 121 26.76 -9.23 -2.53
N GLU A 122 26.93 -8.63 -1.36
CA GLU A 122 26.71 -7.20 -1.11
C GLU A 122 27.54 -6.28 -2.01
N THR A 123 28.66 -6.75 -2.51
CA THR A 123 29.53 -5.98 -3.43
C THR A 123 29.02 -5.96 -4.88
N SER A 124 28.25 -6.97 -5.29
CA SER A 124 27.84 -7.19 -6.67
C SER A 124 26.33 -7.17 -6.90
N HIS A 125 25.54 -7.25 -5.82
CA HIS A 125 24.09 -7.31 -5.89
C HIS A 125 23.44 -6.33 -4.93
N THR A 126 22.23 -5.92 -5.27
CA THR A 126 21.35 -5.08 -4.45
C THR A 126 20.03 -5.80 -4.20
N LEU A 127 19.52 -5.64 -2.99
CA LEU A 127 18.26 -6.27 -2.58
C LEU A 127 17.05 -5.51 -3.11
N LEU A 128 16.08 -6.24 -3.64
CA LEU A 128 14.79 -5.73 -4.11
C LEU A 128 13.65 -6.46 -3.40
N PRO A 129 12.76 -5.72 -2.69
CA PRO A 129 11.59 -6.30 -2.05
C PRO A 129 10.53 -6.71 -3.06
N VAL A 130 9.88 -7.84 -2.84
CA VAL A 130 8.84 -8.38 -3.72
C VAL A 130 7.62 -8.80 -2.90
N HIS A 131 6.45 -8.35 -3.34
CA HIS A 131 5.18 -8.79 -2.74
C HIS A 131 4.99 -10.30 -2.98
N PRO A 132 4.52 -11.09 -1.99
CA PRO A 132 4.34 -12.54 -2.16
C PRO A 132 3.48 -12.94 -3.35
N LEU A 133 2.45 -12.18 -3.69
CA LEU A 133 1.62 -12.42 -4.88
C LEU A 133 2.41 -12.26 -6.19
N THR A 134 3.29 -11.26 -6.26
CA THR A 134 4.17 -11.06 -7.42
C THR A 134 5.22 -12.15 -7.49
N TRP A 135 5.73 -12.62 -6.34
CA TRP A 135 6.72 -13.68 -6.27
C TRP A 135 6.30 -14.96 -6.97
N LEU A 136 5.03 -15.34 -6.84
CA LEU A 136 4.47 -16.55 -7.47
C LEU A 136 4.43 -16.46 -9.01
N GLU A 137 4.40 -15.25 -9.54
CA GLU A 137 4.25 -14.98 -10.98
C GLU A 137 5.58 -14.61 -11.67
N LEU A 138 6.66 -14.37 -10.89
CA LEU A 138 7.94 -13.86 -11.43
C LEU A 138 8.51 -14.70 -12.57
N GLU A 139 8.38 -16.02 -12.51
CA GLU A 139 8.94 -16.91 -13.54
C GLU A 139 8.30 -16.72 -14.91
N LYS A 140 7.05 -16.24 -14.96
CA LYS A 140 6.34 -15.96 -16.20
C LYS A 140 6.84 -14.71 -16.92
N TYR A 141 7.47 -13.78 -16.16
CA TYR A 141 7.89 -12.48 -16.67
C TYR A 141 9.41 -12.38 -16.90
N GLY A 142 10.15 -13.42 -16.50
CA GLY A 142 11.61 -13.43 -16.59
C GLY A 142 12.29 -12.58 -15.52
N LEU A 143 13.52 -12.92 -15.24
CA LEU A 143 14.40 -12.19 -14.31
C LEU A 143 15.71 -11.84 -15.03
N PRO A 144 16.35 -10.72 -14.71
CA PRO A 144 17.68 -10.40 -15.20
C PRO A 144 18.66 -11.55 -14.91
N GLU A 145 19.59 -11.78 -15.84
CA GLU A 145 20.63 -12.79 -15.65
C GLU A 145 21.43 -12.51 -14.37
N GLY A 146 21.76 -13.53 -13.61
CA GLY A 146 22.45 -13.43 -12.33
C GLY A 146 21.56 -13.06 -11.14
N THR A 147 20.23 -12.87 -11.33
CA THR A 147 19.31 -12.65 -10.22
C THR A 147 19.23 -13.87 -9.30
N ILE A 148 19.32 -13.66 -8.00
CA ILE A 148 19.22 -14.69 -6.97
C ILE A 148 17.96 -14.49 -6.16
N LYS A 149 17.11 -15.51 -6.07
CA LYS A 149 15.95 -15.53 -5.16
C LYS A 149 16.46 -15.80 -3.74
N ALA A 150 16.17 -14.91 -2.80
CA ALA A 150 16.52 -15.14 -1.40
C ALA A 150 15.70 -16.32 -0.84
N PRO A 151 16.35 -17.26 -0.11
CA PRO A 151 15.65 -18.41 0.46
C PRO A 151 14.73 -18.03 1.62
N HIS A 152 15.00 -16.92 2.32
CA HIS A 152 14.19 -16.46 3.45
C HIS A 152 13.44 -15.17 3.11
N SER A 153 12.21 -15.09 3.62
CA SER A 153 11.41 -13.84 3.64
C SER A 153 11.75 -13.04 4.89
N ALA A 154 11.75 -11.72 4.77
CA ALA A 154 12.01 -10.82 5.89
C ALA A 154 11.12 -9.58 5.81
N MET A 155 11.08 -8.79 6.90
CA MET A 155 10.30 -7.57 7.07
C MET A 155 8.81 -7.87 7.13
N ASP A 156 8.27 -7.87 8.34
CA ASP A 156 6.84 -8.00 8.58
C ASP A 156 6.12 -6.72 8.15
N VAL A 157 5.04 -6.89 7.38
CA VAL A 157 4.27 -5.78 6.82
C VAL A 157 2.77 -6.00 6.94
N GLU A 158 2.02 -4.88 6.95
CA GLU A 158 0.57 -4.84 6.86
C GLU A 158 0.15 -4.09 5.58
N PRO A 159 -0.86 -4.58 4.82
CA PRO A 159 -1.30 -3.90 3.61
C PRO A 159 -2.12 -2.66 3.94
N THR A 160 -1.90 -1.59 3.19
CA THR A 160 -2.78 -0.42 3.17
C THR A 160 -4.00 -0.65 2.27
N LEU A 161 -4.92 0.30 2.20
CA LEU A 161 -6.07 0.27 1.29
C LEU A 161 -5.68 -0.08 -0.16
N SER A 162 -4.51 0.32 -0.61
CA SER A 162 -4.07 0.06 -1.98
C SER A 162 -3.62 -1.38 -2.25
N VAL A 163 -3.53 -2.24 -1.24
CA VAL A 163 -3.02 -3.63 -1.25
C VAL A 163 -1.51 -3.69 -1.56
N ARG A 164 -1.06 -2.99 -2.59
CA ARG A 164 0.34 -3.00 -3.05
C ARG A 164 1.29 -2.08 -2.30
N THR A 165 0.76 -1.15 -1.52
CA THR A 165 1.55 -0.37 -0.57
C THR A 165 1.38 -1.03 0.78
N VAL A 166 2.48 -1.34 1.41
CA VAL A 166 2.51 -2.03 2.71
C VAL A 166 3.26 -1.18 3.72
N MET A 167 2.77 -1.16 4.95
CA MET A 167 3.42 -0.51 6.09
C MET A 167 4.34 -1.51 6.81
N CYS A 168 5.58 -1.11 7.13
CA CYS A 168 6.49 -1.94 7.91
C CYS A 168 6.06 -1.96 9.38
N VAL A 169 5.82 -3.14 9.94
CA VAL A 169 5.28 -3.27 11.30
C VAL A 169 6.23 -2.72 12.36
N GLU A 170 7.52 -3.05 12.28
CA GLU A 170 8.53 -2.59 13.26
C GLU A 170 8.92 -1.11 13.05
N ARG A 171 8.63 -0.56 11.89
CA ARG A 171 9.00 0.80 11.49
C ARG A 171 7.86 1.46 10.71
N PRO A 172 6.73 1.81 11.35
CA PRO A 172 5.50 2.24 10.69
C PRO A 172 5.64 3.52 9.87
N HIS A 173 6.69 4.31 10.08
CA HIS A 173 7.00 5.45 9.21
C HIS A 173 7.42 5.02 7.79
N TRP A 174 7.82 3.76 7.60
CA TRP A 174 8.19 3.25 6.29
C TRP A 174 7.04 2.46 5.66
N HIS A 175 6.62 2.94 4.49
CA HIS A 175 5.70 2.24 3.61
C HIS A 175 6.41 1.89 2.31
N ILE A 176 6.19 0.69 1.81
CA ILE A 176 6.81 0.22 0.56
C ILE A 176 5.70 -0.04 -0.46
N LYS A 177 5.77 0.68 -1.58
CA LYS A 177 4.88 0.47 -2.72
C LYS A 177 5.53 -0.53 -3.66
N LEU A 178 4.83 -1.62 -3.95
CA LEU A 178 5.31 -2.75 -4.73
C LEU A 178 4.44 -2.96 -5.98
N PRO A 179 4.96 -3.50 -7.07
CA PRO A 179 4.16 -3.98 -8.19
C PRO A 179 3.33 -5.19 -7.78
N LEU A 180 2.11 -5.28 -8.34
CA LEU A 180 1.30 -6.49 -8.28
C LEU A 180 1.04 -7.00 -9.69
N LEU A 181 1.31 -8.28 -9.91
CA LEU A 181 1.03 -9.01 -11.16
C LEU A 181 -0.39 -9.59 -11.18
N VAL A 182 -1.21 -9.22 -10.22
CA VAL A 182 -2.64 -9.52 -10.16
C VAL A 182 -3.45 -8.25 -10.38
N THR A 183 -4.65 -8.37 -10.92
CA THR A 183 -5.51 -7.23 -11.18
C THR A 183 -6.42 -6.96 -9.98
N THR A 184 -6.45 -5.70 -9.52
CA THR A 184 -7.25 -5.30 -8.35
C THR A 184 -8.47 -4.46 -8.70
N LEU A 185 -8.61 -4.05 -9.96
CA LEU A 185 -9.73 -3.24 -10.48
C LEU A 185 -9.95 -3.63 -11.95
N GLY A 186 -10.58 -4.79 -12.18
CA GLY A 186 -10.84 -5.32 -13.53
C GLY A 186 -9.62 -5.94 -14.22
N ALA A 187 -9.89 -6.80 -15.19
CA ALA A 187 -8.92 -7.73 -15.79
C ALA A 187 -7.71 -7.08 -16.51
N ARG A 188 -7.75 -5.77 -16.76
CA ARG A 188 -6.71 -5.06 -17.53
C ARG A 188 -5.79 -4.18 -16.67
N ASN A 189 -6.06 -4.02 -15.39
CA ASN A 189 -5.37 -3.07 -14.53
C ASN A 189 -4.29 -3.73 -13.66
N LEU A 190 -3.22 -4.20 -14.29
CA LEU A 190 -2.00 -4.57 -13.55
C LEU A 190 -1.44 -3.34 -12.83
N ARG A 191 -1.12 -3.52 -11.57
CA ARG A 191 -0.63 -2.45 -10.69
C ARG A 191 0.90 -2.41 -10.72
N LEU A 192 1.47 -2.13 -11.89
CA LEU A 192 2.92 -2.04 -12.10
C LEU A 192 3.47 -0.67 -11.69
N ILE A 193 4.78 -0.57 -11.49
CA ILE A 193 5.49 0.69 -11.24
C ILE A 193 6.26 1.06 -12.51
N LYS A 194 5.92 2.22 -13.09
CA LYS A 194 6.68 2.78 -14.19
C LYS A 194 7.94 3.47 -13.63
N PRO A 195 9.11 3.35 -14.26
CA PRO A 195 10.32 4.06 -13.83
C PRO A 195 10.10 5.57 -13.65
N SER A 196 9.34 6.21 -14.58
CA SER A 196 9.00 7.63 -14.47
C SER A 196 8.32 8.00 -13.13
N THR A 197 7.50 7.12 -12.58
CA THR A 197 6.80 7.37 -11.30
C THR A 197 7.77 7.61 -10.14
N LEU A 198 8.94 6.98 -10.17
CA LEU A 198 9.98 7.16 -9.16
C LEU A 198 10.59 8.57 -9.26
N TYR A 199 10.89 9.01 -10.48
CA TYR A 199 11.46 10.33 -10.73
C TYR A 199 10.46 11.46 -10.50
N ASP A 200 9.20 11.25 -10.89
CA ASP A 200 8.10 12.20 -10.67
C ASP A 200 7.88 12.42 -9.16
N GLY A 201 7.91 11.35 -8.34
CA GLY A 201 7.79 11.43 -6.88
C GLY A 201 8.91 12.24 -6.26
N HIS A 202 10.16 11.97 -6.64
CA HIS A 202 11.33 12.71 -6.16
C HIS A 202 11.30 14.20 -6.57
N TRP A 203 10.94 14.48 -7.83
CA TRP A 203 10.79 15.86 -8.32
C TRP A 203 9.72 16.62 -7.53
N PHE A 204 8.57 15.99 -7.30
CA PHE A 204 7.46 16.59 -6.56
C PHE A 204 7.86 16.91 -5.11
N GLN A 205 8.50 15.98 -4.43
CA GLN A 205 9.03 16.16 -3.08
C GLN A 205 10.01 17.32 -3.01
N THR A 206 11.00 17.36 -3.91
CA THR A 206 12.00 18.43 -3.97
C THR A 206 11.34 19.80 -4.20
N THR A 207 10.30 19.84 -5.03
CA THR A 207 9.53 21.05 -5.31
C THR A 207 8.77 21.52 -4.06
N LEU A 208 8.09 20.62 -3.36
CA LEU A 208 7.38 20.97 -2.12
C LEU A 208 8.33 21.44 -1.02
N GLN A 209 9.49 20.81 -0.86
CA GLN A 209 10.52 21.25 0.08
C GLN A 209 11.05 22.65 -0.26
N ALA A 210 11.27 22.95 -1.55
CA ALA A 210 11.69 24.28 -1.98
C ALA A 210 10.61 25.35 -1.73
N LEU A 211 9.33 25.02 -1.97
CA LEU A 211 8.20 25.90 -1.67
C LEU A 211 8.08 26.18 -0.17
N ALA A 212 8.19 25.16 0.68
CA ALA A 212 8.14 25.32 2.14
C ALA A 212 9.30 26.19 2.67
N LYS A 213 10.50 26.09 2.08
CA LYS A 213 11.63 26.97 2.44
C LYS A 213 11.39 28.43 2.00
N ARG A 214 10.75 28.63 0.86
CA ARG A 214 10.42 29.97 0.32
C ARG A 214 9.28 30.63 1.05
N ASP A 215 8.29 29.86 1.45
CA ASP A 215 7.11 30.30 2.18
C ASP A 215 6.88 29.39 3.40
N PRO A 216 7.41 29.75 4.57
CA PRO A 216 7.23 28.96 5.79
C PRO A 216 5.77 28.83 6.25
N GLN A 217 4.89 29.79 5.94
CA GLN A 217 3.47 29.70 6.29
C GLN A 217 2.78 28.63 5.45
N LEU A 218 3.08 28.59 4.14
CA LEU A 218 2.64 27.50 3.29
C LEU A 218 3.18 26.15 3.77
N GLY A 219 4.45 26.10 4.14
CA GLY A 219 5.10 24.87 4.65
C GLY A 219 4.46 24.29 5.92
N MET A 220 3.78 25.12 6.73
CA MET A 220 3.03 24.65 7.91
C MET A 220 1.65 24.07 7.58
N ARG A 221 1.13 24.28 6.36
CA ARG A 221 -0.19 23.81 5.94
C ARG A 221 -0.21 22.42 5.35
N TYR A 222 0.94 21.90 4.95
CA TYR A 222 1.04 20.56 4.40
C TYR A 222 2.24 19.79 4.95
N LEU A 223 2.07 18.52 4.99
CA LEU A 223 3.08 17.55 5.36
C LEU A 223 3.16 16.54 4.25
N HIS A 224 4.30 16.39 3.59
CA HIS A 224 4.45 15.42 2.53
C HIS A 224 5.25 14.21 2.99
N VAL A 225 4.97 13.09 2.36
CA VAL A 225 5.65 11.82 2.59
C VAL A 225 6.85 11.75 1.65
N ASP A 226 8.02 11.48 2.20
CA ASP A 226 9.25 11.38 1.41
C ASP A 226 9.23 10.15 0.48
N GLU A 227 9.54 10.34 -0.78
CA GLU A 227 9.73 9.30 -1.81
C GLU A 227 11.15 9.36 -2.39
N GLU A 228 12.15 9.62 -1.56
CA GLU A 228 13.55 9.78 -1.99
C GLU A 228 14.21 8.49 -2.43
N HIS A 229 13.68 7.35 -1.97
CA HIS A 229 14.27 6.05 -2.24
C HIS A 229 13.33 5.15 -3.04
N GLY A 230 13.90 4.50 -4.03
CA GLY A 230 13.25 3.47 -4.80
C GLY A 230 14.20 2.87 -5.82
N GLY A 231 13.76 1.80 -6.48
CA GLY A 231 14.55 1.14 -7.50
C GLY A 231 13.70 0.48 -8.57
N HIS A 232 14.28 0.29 -9.73
CA HIS A 232 13.67 -0.45 -10.83
C HIS A 232 14.74 -1.18 -11.64
N ALA A 233 14.39 -2.35 -12.18
CA ALA A 233 15.22 -3.08 -13.10
C ALA A 233 14.80 -2.71 -14.54
N ASP A 234 15.56 -1.85 -15.17
CA ASP A 234 15.35 -1.36 -16.54
C ASP A 234 13.86 -1.04 -16.84
N GLU A 235 13.33 -1.53 -17.97
CA GLU A 235 11.92 -1.40 -18.37
C GLU A 235 10.98 -2.39 -17.67
N SER A 236 11.52 -3.25 -16.79
CA SER A 236 10.76 -4.29 -16.09
C SER A 236 9.92 -3.68 -14.97
N ARG A 237 8.72 -3.23 -15.31
CA ARG A 237 7.77 -2.56 -14.39
C ARG A 237 7.32 -3.40 -13.21
N HIS A 238 7.55 -4.72 -13.24
CA HIS A 238 7.25 -5.68 -12.18
C HIS A 238 8.43 -5.89 -11.22
N LEU A 239 9.62 -5.43 -11.57
CA LEU A 239 10.82 -5.42 -10.74
C LEU A 239 11.15 -3.98 -10.36
N ALA A 240 10.37 -3.44 -9.44
CA ALA A 240 10.51 -2.07 -8.97
C ALA A 240 9.93 -1.95 -7.56
N TYR A 241 10.27 -0.88 -6.86
CA TYR A 241 9.64 -0.47 -5.60
C TYR A 241 9.81 1.02 -5.39
N ILE A 242 8.94 1.60 -4.53
CA ILE A 242 9.10 2.95 -4.00
C ILE A 242 8.98 2.86 -2.50
N ALA A 243 9.99 3.30 -1.78
CA ALA A 243 9.97 3.44 -0.34
C ALA A 243 9.48 4.85 0.02
N ARG A 244 8.47 4.92 0.88
CA ARG A 244 7.87 6.14 1.40
C ARG A 244 8.20 6.27 2.87
N HIS A 245 8.66 7.43 3.27
CA HIS A 245 8.93 7.73 4.66
C HIS A 245 8.01 8.84 5.17
N TYR A 246 7.18 8.49 6.15
CA TYR A 246 6.37 9.45 6.86
C TYR A 246 7.24 10.24 7.84
N PRO A 247 6.98 11.55 8.05
CA PRO A 247 7.77 12.35 8.97
C PRO A 247 7.76 11.79 10.39
N GLY A 248 8.86 12.00 11.11
CA GLY A 248 9.05 11.48 12.47
C GLY A 248 8.17 12.14 13.55
N GLU A 249 7.52 13.28 13.25
CA GLU A 249 6.84 14.12 14.23
C GLU A 249 5.31 13.88 14.29
N LEU A 250 4.85 12.70 13.87
CA LEU A 250 3.41 12.42 13.83
C LEU A 250 2.78 12.21 15.22
N GLY A 251 3.55 11.79 16.21
CA GLY A 251 3.16 11.73 17.62
C GLY A 251 1.71 11.29 17.88
N VAL A 252 0.90 12.25 18.35
CA VAL A 252 -0.53 12.06 18.64
C VAL A 252 -1.43 12.38 17.44
N ALA A 253 -0.89 12.76 16.28
CA ALA A 253 -1.67 13.10 15.10
C ALA A 253 -2.53 11.93 14.62
N THR A 254 -3.67 12.23 14.04
CA THR A 254 -4.51 11.26 13.35
C THR A 254 -4.46 11.54 11.85
N LEU A 255 -3.80 10.65 11.12
CA LEU A 255 -3.79 10.70 9.66
C LEU A 255 -5.04 10.00 9.14
N VAL A 256 -5.85 10.74 8.41
CA VAL A 256 -7.14 10.25 7.89
C VAL A 256 -7.05 10.09 6.37
N PRO A 257 -7.00 8.85 5.85
CA PRO A 257 -7.22 8.62 4.43
C PRO A 257 -8.59 9.14 4.01
N VAL A 258 -8.62 10.03 3.01
CA VAL A 258 -9.88 10.64 2.52
C VAL A 258 -10.91 9.57 2.12
N ALA A 259 -10.44 8.45 1.58
CA ALA A 259 -11.30 7.31 1.24
C ALA A 259 -12.06 6.72 2.44
N GLY A 260 -11.56 6.91 3.66
CA GLY A 260 -12.22 6.44 4.89
C GLY A 260 -13.41 7.27 5.34
N LEU A 261 -13.47 8.55 4.93
CA LEU A 261 -14.47 9.49 5.45
C LEU A 261 -15.93 9.04 5.25
N ALA A 262 -16.23 8.47 4.08
CA ALA A 262 -17.57 7.99 3.74
C ALA A 262 -17.82 6.52 4.14
N SER A 263 -16.91 5.89 4.90
CA SER A 263 -17.05 4.50 5.30
C SER A 263 -18.07 4.36 6.41
N PRO A 264 -19.02 3.41 6.31
CA PRO A 264 -19.94 3.13 7.41
C PRO A 264 -19.21 2.44 8.55
N LEU A 265 -19.51 2.84 9.76
CA LEU A 265 -19.11 2.18 11.00
C LEU A 265 -20.12 1.08 11.35
N PRO A 266 -19.77 0.14 12.25
CA PRO A 266 -20.68 -0.92 12.67
C PRO A 266 -22.01 -0.43 13.31
N ASP A 267 -22.01 0.78 13.88
CA ASP A 267 -23.22 1.42 14.44
C ASP A 267 -24.09 2.13 13.39
N GLY A 268 -23.68 2.11 12.12
CA GLY A 268 -24.39 2.71 10.99
C GLY A 268 -24.05 4.18 10.72
N ARG A 269 -23.27 4.85 11.57
CA ARG A 269 -22.76 6.19 11.33
C ARG A 269 -21.65 6.15 10.27
N LEU A 270 -21.39 7.26 9.62
CA LEU A 270 -20.20 7.41 8.78
C LEU A 270 -18.98 7.75 9.65
N PHE A 271 -17.80 7.30 9.23
CA PHE A 271 -16.56 7.59 9.95
C PHE A 271 -16.30 9.10 10.11
N VAL A 272 -16.67 9.92 9.12
CA VAL A 272 -16.57 11.38 9.22
C VAL A 272 -17.39 11.94 10.38
N GLU A 273 -18.54 11.35 10.70
CA GLU A 273 -19.38 11.81 11.82
C GLU A 273 -18.68 11.55 13.16
N GLN A 274 -18.07 10.37 13.33
CA GLN A 274 -17.26 10.05 14.51
C GLN A 274 -16.04 10.98 14.62
N LEU A 275 -15.38 11.27 13.52
CA LEU A 275 -14.24 12.18 13.46
C LEU A 275 -14.64 13.61 13.88
N VAL A 276 -15.76 14.13 13.34
CA VAL A 276 -16.28 15.46 13.65
C VAL A 276 -16.71 15.54 15.12
N GLU A 277 -17.35 14.51 15.65
CA GLU A 277 -17.70 14.44 17.06
C GLU A 277 -16.44 14.49 17.95
N ARG A 278 -15.43 13.69 17.62
CA ARG A 278 -14.21 13.55 18.41
C ARG A 278 -13.32 14.80 18.44
N PHE A 279 -13.10 15.43 17.30
CA PHE A 279 -12.10 16.50 17.13
C PHE A 279 -12.71 17.90 16.98
N TYR A 280 -13.99 17.99 16.60
CA TYR A 280 -14.67 19.25 16.31
C TYR A 280 -15.91 19.48 17.16
N GLN A 281 -16.10 18.69 18.23
CA GLN A 281 -17.25 18.82 19.14
C GLN A 281 -18.60 18.73 18.41
N GLY A 282 -18.68 17.94 17.36
CA GLY A 282 -19.88 17.78 16.53
C GLY A 282 -20.11 18.87 15.48
N SER A 283 -19.22 19.85 15.36
CA SER A 283 -19.37 20.93 14.39
C SER A 283 -18.84 20.55 13.01
N LEU A 284 -19.72 20.06 12.13
CA LEU A 284 -19.43 19.79 10.73
C LEU A 284 -18.94 21.03 9.99
N GLN A 285 -19.49 22.20 10.31
CA GLN A 285 -19.09 23.46 9.67
C GLN A 285 -17.61 23.76 9.94
N ARG A 286 -17.15 23.68 11.20
CA ARG A 286 -15.75 23.91 11.55
C ARG A 286 -14.82 22.90 10.88
N TRP A 287 -15.22 21.64 10.81
CA TRP A 287 -14.45 20.64 10.11
C TRP A 287 -14.33 20.94 8.61
N LEU A 288 -15.41 21.39 7.96
CA LEU A 288 -15.39 21.77 6.54
C LEU A 288 -14.52 23.01 6.29
N GLU A 289 -14.56 24.00 7.18
CA GLU A 289 -13.70 25.18 7.11
C GLU A 289 -12.23 24.77 7.16
N ASP A 290 -11.83 23.96 8.15
CA ASP A 290 -10.45 23.47 8.28
C ASP A 290 -10.01 22.55 7.11
N TYR A 291 -10.96 21.82 6.51
CA TYR A 291 -10.67 20.92 5.38
C TYR A 291 -10.49 21.67 4.06
N LEU A 292 -11.14 22.82 3.89
CA LEU A 292 -11.11 23.62 2.66
C LEU A 292 -10.00 24.69 2.67
N ASP A 293 -9.49 25.09 3.85
CA ASP A 293 -8.35 26.00 4.02
C ASP A 293 -7.00 25.32 3.72
#